data_28d0ba0acf4c0fe1c7251a7d5c88a6bd
#
_entry.id   28d0ba0acf4c0fe1c7251a7d5c88a6bd
#
_cell.length_a   1.000
_cell.length_b   1.000
_cell.length_c   1.000
_cell.angle_alpha   90.00
_cell.angle_beta   90.00
_cell.angle_gamma   90.00
#
_symmetry.space_group_name_H-M   'P 1'
#
loop_
_entity.id
_entity.type
_entity.pdbx_description
1 polymer ?
#
loop_
_entity_poly.entity_id
_entity_poly.type
_entity_poly.pdbx_seq_one_letter_code
_entity_poly.pdbx_strand_id
1 'polypeptide(L)'
;MLLLERTKLVVEGAGAVGVAALRRAATVPAESGTTVVILSGGNIDTGVLADIARHHETERGRRLRVFTTIPDEPGSLAALLTRLGEGGANLIDIAHVREAVALSVGQTGVELVMETRGPDHTERILATLSEGGYSAKVLD
;
A
#
# COMPACT_ATOMS: atom_id res chain seq x y z
N MET A 1 3.67 -9.64 9.38
CA MET A 1 3.17 -10.27 8.14
C MET A 1 3.77 -11.64 7.84
N LEU A 2 5.12 -11.84 7.88
CA LEU A 2 5.74 -13.13 7.54
C LEU A 2 5.09 -14.34 8.24
N LEU A 3 4.86 -14.27 9.56
CA LEU A 3 4.24 -15.35 10.33
C LEU A 3 2.81 -15.62 9.84
N LEU A 4 2.01 -14.57 9.67
CA LEU A 4 0.65 -14.71 9.15
C LEU A 4 0.63 -15.36 7.74
N GLU A 5 1.49 -14.91 6.84
CA GLU A 5 1.52 -15.42 5.46
C GLU A 5 2.02 -16.88 5.37
N ARG A 6 3.06 -17.24 6.13
CA ARG A 6 3.73 -18.52 6.00
C ARG A 6 3.21 -19.59 6.94
N THR A 7 2.85 -19.22 8.16
CA THR A 7 2.44 -20.17 9.20
C THR A 7 0.97 -20.05 9.62
N LYS A 8 0.27 -19.03 9.12
CA LYS A 8 -1.12 -18.69 9.50
C LYS A 8 -1.28 -18.35 10.98
N LEU A 9 -0.17 -17.97 11.65
CA LEU A 9 -0.19 -17.57 13.04
C LEU A 9 -0.32 -16.05 13.14
N VAL A 10 -1.25 -15.61 13.96
CA VAL A 10 -1.37 -14.22 14.41
C VAL A 10 -0.55 -14.08 15.69
N VAL A 11 0.49 -13.26 15.64
CA VAL A 11 1.42 -13.03 16.75
C VAL A 11 1.57 -11.52 16.94
N GLU A 12 1.41 -11.06 18.18
CA GLU A 12 1.66 -9.64 18.50
C GLU A 12 3.14 -9.25 18.33
N GLY A 13 3.43 -7.95 18.27
CA GLY A 13 4.78 -7.45 18.00
C GLY A 13 5.82 -7.97 19.00
N ALA A 14 5.48 -8.01 20.30
CA ALA A 14 6.37 -8.55 21.34
C ALA A 14 6.68 -10.03 21.14
N GLY A 15 5.67 -10.83 20.77
CA GLY A 15 5.84 -12.26 20.52
C GLY A 15 6.63 -12.57 19.23
N ALA A 16 6.67 -11.63 18.27
CA ALA A 16 7.37 -11.78 17.01
C ALA A 16 8.82 -11.27 17.01
N VAL A 17 9.29 -10.70 18.13
CA VAL A 17 10.59 -10.01 18.21
C VAL A 17 11.77 -10.92 17.89
N GLY A 18 11.74 -12.19 18.30
CA GLY A 18 12.79 -13.16 18.02
C GLY A 18 12.95 -13.44 16.50
N VAL A 19 11.83 -13.57 15.78
CA VAL A 19 11.84 -13.72 14.31
C VAL A 19 12.33 -12.44 13.63
N ALA A 20 11.96 -11.27 14.15
CA ALA A 20 12.41 -9.99 13.62
C ALA A 20 13.94 -9.82 13.81
N ALA A 21 14.48 -10.20 14.96
CA ALA A 21 15.91 -10.17 15.25
C ALA A 21 16.73 -11.06 14.30
N LEU A 22 16.28 -12.28 14.04
CA LEU A 22 16.93 -13.18 13.08
C LEU A 22 16.87 -12.61 11.65
N ARG A 23 15.74 -12.07 11.24
CA ARG A 23 15.59 -11.51 9.89
C ARG A 23 16.46 -10.28 9.64
N ARG A 24 16.71 -9.48 10.67
CA ARG A 24 17.55 -8.27 10.59
C ARG A 24 19.03 -8.55 10.87
N ALA A 25 19.41 -9.81 11.01
CA ALA A 25 20.74 -10.20 11.47
C ALA A 25 21.19 -9.49 12.77
N ALA A 26 20.22 -9.07 13.60
CA ALA A 26 20.48 -8.49 14.90
C ALA A 26 20.95 -9.53 15.93
N THR A 27 20.82 -10.81 15.60
CA THR A 27 21.38 -11.94 16.32
C THR A 27 21.86 -12.97 15.31
N VAL A 28 22.94 -13.66 15.66
CA VAL A 28 23.52 -14.72 14.83
C VAL A 28 23.05 -16.06 15.39
N PRO A 29 22.46 -16.95 14.58
CA PRO A 29 22.18 -18.32 14.99
C PRO A 29 23.45 -19.03 15.43
N ALA A 30 23.33 -20.02 16.29
CA ALA A 30 24.47 -20.89 16.66
C ALA A 30 25.07 -21.53 15.40
N GLU A 31 26.39 -21.62 15.34
CA GLU A 31 27.09 -22.20 14.21
C GLU A 31 26.76 -23.71 14.01
N SER A 32 26.34 -24.37 15.08
CA SER A 32 25.89 -25.77 15.06
C SER A 32 24.66 -25.95 15.95
N GLY A 33 23.86 -26.99 15.65
CA GLY A 33 22.63 -27.28 16.37
C GLY A 33 21.39 -26.64 15.81
N THR A 34 20.35 -26.50 16.64
CA THR A 34 19.03 -25.93 16.24
C THR A 34 18.76 -24.62 16.98
N THR A 35 18.45 -23.59 16.23
CA THR A 35 17.97 -22.34 16.80
C THR A 35 16.46 -22.40 16.95
N VAL A 36 15.97 -22.24 18.18
CA VAL A 36 14.54 -22.23 18.49
C VAL A 36 14.11 -20.81 18.83
N VAL A 37 13.03 -20.36 18.19
CA VAL A 37 12.40 -19.07 18.48
C VAL A 37 11.04 -19.33 19.11
N ILE A 38 10.83 -18.80 20.31
CA ILE A 38 9.53 -18.87 20.97
C ILE A 38 8.66 -17.76 20.43
N LEU A 39 7.50 -18.13 19.89
CA LEU A 39 6.44 -17.21 19.52
C LEU A 39 5.42 -17.17 20.67
N SER A 40 5.16 -15.99 21.20
CA SER A 40 4.24 -15.82 22.32
C SER A 40 3.33 -14.63 22.08
N GLY A 41 2.10 -14.70 22.63
CA GLY A 41 1.14 -13.61 22.52
C GLY A 41 0.48 -13.48 21.15
N GLY A 42 -0.85 -13.49 21.18
CA GLY A 42 -1.70 -13.23 20.01
C GLY A 42 -2.67 -12.06 20.25
N ASN A 43 -2.46 -11.29 21.31
CA ASN A 43 -3.34 -10.19 21.69
C ASN A 43 -3.00 -8.91 20.90
N ILE A 44 -3.14 -8.98 19.58
CA ILE A 44 -3.02 -7.83 18.71
C ILE A 44 -4.40 -7.24 18.43
N ASP A 45 -4.51 -5.92 18.53
CA ASP A 45 -5.70 -5.21 18.10
C ASP A 45 -5.93 -5.41 16.60
N THR A 46 -7.18 -5.69 16.21
CA THR A 46 -7.54 -5.99 14.82
C THR A 46 -7.34 -4.80 13.88
N GLY A 47 -7.50 -3.57 14.39
CA GLY A 47 -7.21 -2.34 13.64
C GLY A 47 -5.72 -2.22 13.33
N VAL A 48 -4.88 -2.45 14.32
CA VAL A 48 -3.41 -2.48 14.15
C VAL A 48 -2.98 -3.57 13.17
N LEU A 49 -3.59 -4.76 13.25
CA LEU A 49 -3.30 -5.83 12.30
C LEU A 49 -3.68 -5.45 10.86
N ALA A 50 -4.83 -4.79 10.69
CA ALA A 50 -5.28 -4.30 9.40
C ALA A 50 -4.33 -3.21 8.83
N ASP A 51 -3.84 -2.30 9.69
CA ASP A 51 -2.87 -1.28 9.27
C ASP A 51 -1.54 -1.89 8.85
N ILE A 52 -1.02 -2.85 9.61
CA ILE A 52 0.19 -3.60 9.25
C ILE A 52 -0.01 -4.34 7.92
N ALA A 53 -1.18 -4.92 7.68
CA ALA A 53 -1.48 -5.59 6.43
C ALA A 53 -1.50 -4.61 5.25
N ARG A 54 -2.18 -3.47 5.38
CA ARG A 54 -2.21 -2.41 4.36
C ARG A 54 -0.81 -1.87 4.04
N HIS A 55 -0.02 -1.59 5.06
CA HIS A 55 1.36 -1.13 4.89
C HIS A 55 2.21 -2.18 4.14
N HIS A 56 2.08 -3.44 4.51
CA HIS A 56 2.79 -4.54 3.84
C HIS A 56 2.39 -4.70 2.38
N GLU A 57 1.11 -4.54 2.03
CA GLU A 57 0.65 -4.54 0.64
C GLU A 57 1.25 -3.37 -0.15
N THR A 58 1.32 -2.19 0.48
CA THR A 58 1.96 -1.01 -0.12
C THR A 58 3.45 -1.23 -0.37
N GLU A 59 4.21 -1.72 0.63
CA GLU A 59 5.64 -2.04 0.49
C GLU A 59 5.92 -3.08 -0.63
N ARG A 60 4.96 -3.97 -0.87
CA ARG A 60 5.05 -4.99 -1.93
C ARG A 60 4.56 -4.53 -3.29
N GLY A 61 4.15 -3.28 -3.41
CA GLY A 61 3.56 -2.74 -4.63
C GLY A 61 2.25 -3.44 -5.02
N ARG A 62 1.52 -3.99 -4.04
CA ARG A 62 0.18 -4.57 -4.25
C ARG A 62 -0.95 -3.62 -3.89
N ARG A 63 -0.60 -2.50 -3.29
CA ARG A 63 -1.50 -1.40 -2.98
C ARG A 63 -0.82 -0.09 -3.34
N LEU A 64 -1.46 0.71 -4.18
CA LEU A 64 -0.98 2.01 -4.62
C LEU A 64 -1.97 3.07 -4.15
N ARG A 65 -1.46 4.09 -3.47
CA ARG A 65 -2.22 5.30 -3.15
C ARG A 65 -1.65 6.47 -3.93
N VAL A 66 -2.47 7.20 -4.62
CA VAL A 66 -2.04 8.40 -5.36
C VAL A 66 -3.00 9.55 -5.14
N PHE A 67 -2.44 10.74 -5.15
CA PHE A 67 -3.19 11.98 -5.26
C PHE A 67 -2.91 12.58 -6.65
N THR A 68 -3.95 13.01 -7.32
CA THR A 68 -3.86 13.77 -8.58
C THR A 68 -4.89 14.88 -8.62
N THR A 69 -4.77 15.77 -9.58
CA THR A 69 -5.75 16.83 -9.81
C THR A 69 -6.41 16.65 -11.17
N ILE A 70 -7.69 16.99 -11.25
CA ILE A 70 -8.49 17.00 -12.46
C ILE A 70 -9.21 18.32 -12.60
N PRO A 71 -9.65 18.73 -13.80
CA PRO A 71 -10.59 19.84 -13.96
C PRO A 71 -11.88 19.60 -13.17
N ASP A 72 -12.40 20.63 -12.49
CA ASP A 72 -13.69 20.52 -11.78
C ASP A 72 -14.86 20.70 -12.77
N GLU A 73 -14.94 19.79 -13.72
CA GLU A 73 -15.92 19.76 -14.81
C GLU A 73 -16.60 18.40 -14.91
N PRO A 74 -17.86 18.36 -15.38
CA PRO A 74 -18.54 17.10 -15.63
C PRO A 74 -17.75 16.20 -16.58
N GLY A 75 -17.57 14.94 -16.20
CA GLY A 75 -16.86 13.94 -17.00
C GLY A 75 -15.36 13.79 -16.71
N SER A 76 -14.70 14.78 -16.07
CA SER A 76 -13.26 14.70 -15.78
C SER A 76 -12.87 13.49 -14.94
N LEU A 77 -13.66 13.19 -13.91
CA LEU A 77 -13.44 11.97 -13.11
C LEU A 77 -13.67 10.71 -13.93
N ALA A 78 -14.69 10.67 -14.76
CA ALA A 78 -14.99 9.50 -15.59
C ALA A 78 -13.82 9.22 -16.57
N ALA A 79 -13.25 10.27 -17.18
CA ALA A 79 -12.08 10.14 -18.04
C ALA A 79 -10.87 9.57 -17.31
N LEU A 80 -10.58 10.06 -16.10
CA LEU A 80 -9.50 9.53 -15.25
C LEU A 80 -9.72 8.04 -14.94
N LEU A 81 -10.93 7.67 -14.52
CA LEU A 81 -11.24 6.28 -14.16
C LEU A 81 -11.20 5.32 -15.35
N THR A 82 -11.66 5.76 -16.53
CA THR A 82 -11.55 4.98 -17.76
C THR A 82 -10.10 4.67 -18.07
N ARG A 83 -9.23 5.66 -17.99
CA ARG A 83 -7.80 5.47 -18.25
C ARG A 83 -7.14 4.53 -17.26
N LEU A 84 -7.49 4.63 -15.99
CA LEU A 84 -6.99 3.69 -14.97
C LEU A 84 -7.45 2.26 -15.24
N GLY A 85 -8.70 2.08 -15.69
CA GLY A 85 -9.23 0.77 -16.08
C GLY A 85 -8.49 0.18 -17.28
N GLU A 86 -8.18 0.99 -18.30
CA GLU A 86 -7.35 0.58 -19.46
C GLU A 86 -5.94 0.15 -19.02
N GLY A 87 -5.36 0.81 -18.01
CA GLY A 87 -4.09 0.42 -17.37
C GLY A 87 -4.19 -0.84 -16.51
N GLY A 88 -5.40 -1.39 -16.33
CA GLY A 88 -5.67 -2.60 -15.55
C GLY A 88 -5.64 -2.38 -14.04
N ALA A 89 -5.82 -1.14 -13.58
CA ALA A 89 -5.95 -0.81 -12.17
C ALA A 89 -7.30 -1.28 -11.63
N ASN A 90 -7.29 -1.92 -10.45
CA ASN A 90 -8.48 -2.22 -9.69
C ASN A 90 -8.65 -1.19 -8.58
N LEU A 91 -9.68 -0.35 -8.69
CA LEU A 91 -9.95 0.73 -7.73
C LEU A 91 -10.55 0.14 -6.45
N ILE A 92 -9.95 0.45 -5.31
CA ILE A 92 -10.43 0.07 -3.97
C ILE A 92 -11.26 1.21 -3.37
N ASP A 93 -10.74 2.44 -3.50
CA ASP A 93 -11.36 3.61 -2.89
C ASP A 93 -11.03 4.87 -3.69
N ILE A 94 -11.92 5.86 -3.61
CA ILE A 94 -11.76 7.16 -4.24
C ILE A 94 -12.33 8.25 -3.34
N ALA A 95 -11.58 9.30 -3.16
CA ALA A 95 -12.03 10.48 -2.44
C ALA A 95 -11.81 11.74 -3.27
N HIS A 96 -12.84 12.59 -3.36
CA HIS A 96 -12.73 13.96 -3.89
C HIS A 96 -12.22 14.90 -2.80
N VAL A 97 -11.16 15.63 -3.10
CA VAL A 97 -10.55 16.62 -2.21
C VAL A 97 -10.77 17.99 -2.84
N ARG A 98 -11.83 18.68 -2.40
CA ARG A 98 -12.21 20.00 -2.95
C ARG A 98 -11.52 21.17 -2.27
N GLU A 99 -11.05 20.96 -1.04
CA GLU A 99 -10.43 21.99 -0.21
C GLU A 99 -9.01 21.58 0.19
N ALA A 100 -8.05 21.84 -0.68
CA ALA A 100 -6.63 21.70 -0.36
C ALA A 100 -5.86 22.95 -0.81
N VAL A 101 -4.92 23.40 0.01
CA VAL A 101 -4.13 24.62 -0.22
C VAL A 101 -3.37 24.59 -1.56
N ALA A 102 -3.15 23.40 -2.14
CA ALA A 102 -2.40 23.21 -3.38
C ALA A 102 -3.26 23.12 -4.64
N LEU A 103 -4.60 23.30 -4.54
CA LEU A 103 -5.48 23.24 -5.70
C LEU A 103 -5.60 24.61 -6.38
N SER A 104 -5.45 24.64 -7.70
CA SER A 104 -5.73 25.82 -8.51
C SER A 104 -7.24 26.01 -8.71
N VAL A 105 -7.65 27.23 -8.98
CA VAL A 105 -9.06 27.54 -9.29
C VAL A 105 -9.51 26.72 -10.50
N GLY A 106 -10.67 26.09 -10.41
CA GLY A 106 -11.20 25.22 -11.46
C GLY A 106 -10.62 23.79 -11.48
N GLN A 107 -9.88 23.43 -10.43
CA GLN A 107 -9.40 22.06 -10.23
C GLN A 107 -9.97 21.42 -8.97
N THR A 108 -10.12 20.13 -8.98
CA THR A 108 -10.40 19.32 -7.81
C THR A 108 -9.34 18.22 -7.65
N GLY A 109 -9.00 17.92 -6.40
CA GLY A 109 -8.11 16.82 -6.06
C GLY A 109 -8.85 15.49 -6.05
N VAL A 110 -8.17 14.45 -6.43
CA VAL A 110 -8.67 13.07 -6.34
C VAL A 110 -7.62 12.21 -5.66
N GLU A 111 -7.98 11.62 -4.53
CA GLU A 111 -7.20 10.55 -3.92
C GLU A 111 -7.75 9.22 -4.38
N LEU A 112 -6.87 8.35 -4.85
CA LEU A 112 -7.18 7.03 -5.38
C LEU A 112 -6.42 5.98 -4.59
N VAL A 113 -7.11 4.92 -4.23
CA VAL A 113 -6.51 3.72 -3.66
C VAL A 113 -6.78 2.56 -4.61
N MET A 114 -5.72 1.93 -5.07
CA MET A 114 -5.80 0.88 -6.09
C MET A 114 -5.09 -0.39 -5.63
N GLU A 115 -5.64 -1.52 -6.01
CA GLU A 115 -4.95 -2.80 -5.94
C GLU A 115 -4.06 -2.96 -7.19
N THR A 116 -2.83 -3.40 -6.96
CA THR A 116 -1.85 -3.64 -8.03
C THR A 116 -1.25 -5.04 -7.89
N ARG A 117 -0.56 -5.50 -8.93
CA ARG A 117 0.00 -6.86 -9.00
C ARG A 117 1.50 -6.90 -8.77
N GLY A 118 2.03 -5.88 -8.10
CA GLY A 118 3.45 -5.74 -7.80
C GLY A 118 4.06 -4.48 -8.42
N PRO A 119 5.35 -4.23 -8.19
CA PRO A 119 6.03 -2.99 -8.58
C PRO A 119 5.90 -2.65 -10.07
N ASP A 120 6.10 -3.61 -10.95
CA ASP A 120 6.02 -3.39 -12.40
C ASP A 120 4.60 -2.94 -12.84
N HIS A 121 3.56 -3.42 -12.16
CA HIS A 121 2.20 -2.98 -12.44
C HIS A 121 1.94 -1.58 -11.89
N THR A 122 2.49 -1.26 -10.74
CA THR A 122 2.47 0.09 -10.15
C THR A 122 3.09 1.10 -11.10
N GLU A 123 4.28 0.81 -11.63
CA GLU A 123 4.97 1.67 -12.60
C GLU A 123 4.14 1.90 -13.87
N ARG A 124 3.52 0.85 -14.42
CA ARG A 124 2.63 0.99 -15.59
C ARG A 124 1.43 1.89 -15.31
N ILE A 125 0.80 1.76 -14.14
CA ILE A 125 -0.33 2.64 -13.78
C ILE A 125 0.13 4.09 -13.67
N LEU A 126 1.27 4.35 -13.05
CA LEU A 126 1.83 5.70 -12.94
C LEU A 126 2.19 6.28 -14.32
N ALA A 127 2.75 5.47 -15.22
CA ALA A 127 3.01 5.85 -16.60
C ALA A 127 1.70 6.18 -17.35
N THR A 128 0.67 5.34 -17.20
CA THR A 128 -0.67 5.58 -17.81
C THR A 128 -1.28 6.91 -17.33
N LEU A 129 -1.13 7.25 -16.05
CA LEU A 129 -1.57 8.55 -15.53
C LEU A 129 -0.78 9.70 -16.15
N SER A 130 0.54 9.59 -16.17
CA SER A 130 1.44 10.61 -16.73
C SER A 130 1.16 10.87 -18.21
N GLU A 131 1.03 9.81 -19.03
CA GLU A 131 0.67 9.89 -20.45
C GLU A 131 -0.70 10.52 -20.69
N GLY A 132 -1.62 10.36 -19.73
CA GLY A 132 -2.93 11.02 -19.71
C GLY A 132 -2.88 12.48 -19.27
N GLY A 133 -1.71 13.02 -18.94
CA GLY A 133 -1.56 14.39 -18.44
C GLY A 133 -1.89 14.57 -16.96
N TYR A 134 -2.07 13.47 -16.22
CA TYR A 134 -2.34 13.52 -14.78
C TYR A 134 -1.03 13.52 -14.00
N SER A 135 -0.80 14.59 -13.22
CA SER A 135 0.33 14.63 -12.28
C SER A 135 -0.03 13.84 -11.03
N ALA A 136 0.46 12.61 -10.93
CA ALA A 136 0.17 11.72 -9.83
C ALA A 136 1.29 11.78 -8.77
N LYS A 137 0.91 12.11 -7.52
CA LYS A 137 1.78 12.03 -6.35
C LYS A 137 1.46 10.74 -5.58
N VAL A 138 2.43 9.86 -5.44
CA VAL A 138 2.29 8.68 -4.58
C VAL A 138 2.21 9.12 -3.12
N LEU A 139 1.26 8.54 -2.40
CA LEU A 139 1.06 8.74 -0.97
C LEU A 139 1.52 7.50 -0.20
N ASP A 140 2.18 7.73 0.91
CA ASP A 140 2.64 6.69 1.85
C ASP A 140 1.49 6.13 2.71
#